data_6dbdaa4c1b8a783760c258d47971646f
#
_entry.id   6dbdaa4c1b8a783760c258d47971646f
#
_cell.length_a   1.000
_cell.length_b   1.000
_cell.length_c   1.000
_cell.angle_alpha   90.00
_cell.angle_beta   90.00
_cell.angle_gamma   90.00
#
_symmetry.space_group_name_H-M   'P 1'
#
loop_
_entity.id
_entity.type
_entity.pdbx_description
1 polymer ?
#
loop_
_entity_poly.entity_id
_entity_poly.type
_entity_poly.pdbx_seq_one_letter_code
_entity_poly.pdbx_strand_id
1 'polypeptide(L)'
;MPLPVVNIDTLAFGGNGVCRIDGKVCFVPFSCPGDEVSLRVTAQKKSYCTASISKILNPSPFRTVPVCAIFGACGGCSWQHISYPVQLEHKRKILAETLWRGARVKESLVGDVVAASQQYGYRSRLQFKVSVLGGKLRIGFYRQGSHQVEDAAGGCPIALPVINHLLGCCREILQSYPDVALISQISIDAGDSGLVVVVHHGGRVTSKCRDYFIDRSGDFGSCTGFFLKTDNLSHPEKLWGSSAISYNMNRAKPDQSPVVLTYPPGGFAQVHQLQNISMLSVIRQLGAFTAKETLLDLYCGNGNFSIPLAAEVASVTGIEGNPESIRAAENNQELNMVANARFFCDDVTSGVRRLVDQGLTFDTVLLDPPRAGAGDAVPDIVRLQPDKIIYVSCDPSTLARDCGLLSLSGYSVVTSVPIDMFPQTFHIESVTLL
;
A
#
# COMPACT_ATOMS: atom_id res chain seq x y z
N MET A 1 -7.18 37.45 -20.51
CA MET A 1 -8.49 36.79 -20.60
C MET A 1 -8.97 36.49 -19.20
N PRO A 2 -10.25 36.56 -18.88
CA PRO A 2 -10.78 36.17 -17.60
C PRO A 2 -10.48 34.66 -17.38
N LEU A 3 -10.20 34.30 -16.13
CA LEU A 3 -9.99 32.90 -15.78
C LEU A 3 -11.32 32.12 -15.89
N PRO A 4 -11.32 30.89 -16.44
CA PRO A 4 -12.54 30.10 -16.51
C PRO A 4 -13.07 29.79 -15.12
N VAL A 5 -14.36 29.93 -14.92
CA VAL A 5 -15.11 29.56 -13.72
C VAL A 5 -15.88 28.28 -14.01
N VAL A 6 -15.74 27.27 -13.19
CA VAL A 6 -16.34 25.95 -13.39
C VAL A 6 -16.74 25.30 -12.06
N ASN A 7 -17.66 24.36 -12.13
CA ASN A 7 -17.96 23.43 -11.03
C ASN A 7 -17.12 22.16 -11.17
N ILE A 8 -16.72 21.60 -10.04
CA ILE A 8 -16.04 20.31 -9.98
C ILE A 8 -17.10 19.21 -9.87
N ASP A 9 -17.15 18.35 -10.90
CA ASP A 9 -18.21 17.34 -11.04
C ASP A 9 -17.96 16.09 -10.22
N THR A 10 -16.70 15.60 -10.19
CA THR A 10 -16.33 14.31 -9.61
C THR A 10 -14.82 14.25 -9.32
N LEU A 11 -14.35 13.11 -8.79
CA LEU A 11 -12.93 12.79 -8.62
C LEU A 11 -12.51 11.70 -9.61
N ALA A 12 -11.27 11.79 -10.10
CA ALA A 12 -10.65 10.75 -10.92
C ALA A 12 -9.66 9.90 -10.12
N PHE A 13 -9.38 8.70 -10.61
CA PHE A 13 -8.19 7.95 -10.16
C PHE A 13 -6.94 8.82 -10.36
N GLY A 14 -6.06 8.84 -9.35
CA GLY A 14 -4.94 9.80 -9.29
C GLY A 14 -5.22 11.04 -8.43
N GLY A 15 -6.44 11.18 -7.87
CA GLY A 15 -6.76 12.13 -6.81
C GLY A 15 -7.23 13.50 -7.25
N ASN A 16 -7.27 13.78 -8.55
CA ASN A 16 -7.69 15.07 -9.08
C ASN A 16 -9.21 15.18 -9.20
N GLY A 17 -9.78 16.36 -8.91
CA GLY A 17 -11.13 16.66 -9.33
C GLY A 17 -11.23 16.81 -10.85
N VAL A 18 -12.41 16.60 -11.36
CA VAL A 18 -12.72 16.63 -12.80
C VAL A 18 -13.79 17.69 -13.08
N CYS A 19 -13.54 18.50 -14.09
CA CYS A 19 -14.51 19.43 -14.68
C CYS A 19 -14.35 19.47 -16.19
N ARG A 20 -15.11 20.35 -16.86
CA ARG A 20 -14.95 20.61 -18.29
C ARG A 20 -14.71 22.10 -18.55
N ILE A 21 -13.73 22.37 -19.42
CA ILE A 21 -13.45 23.72 -19.96
C ILE A 21 -13.57 23.60 -21.47
N ASP A 22 -14.48 24.34 -22.06
CA ASP A 22 -14.78 24.34 -23.51
C ASP A 22 -15.03 22.92 -24.05
N GLY A 23 -15.79 22.12 -23.29
CA GLY A 23 -16.12 20.72 -23.62
C GLY A 23 -15.00 19.69 -23.33
N LYS A 24 -13.77 20.14 -23.05
CA LYS A 24 -12.63 19.29 -22.79
C LYS A 24 -12.52 18.95 -21.30
N VAL A 25 -12.22 17.67 -20.98
CA VAL A 25 -11.97 17.24 -19.61
C VAL A 25 -10.77 17.99 -19.03
N CYS A 26 -10.92 18.48 -17.81
CA CYS A 26 -9.87 19.17 -17.07
C CYS A 26 -9.67 18.53 -15.69
N PHE A 27 -8.42 18.19 -15.38
CA PHE A 27 -8.02 17.64 -14.07
C PHE A 27 -7.49 18.76 -13.16
N VAL A 28 -8.06 18.86 -11.97
CA VAL A 28 -7.79 19.94 -11.01
C VAL A 28 -7.35 19.34 -9.66
N PRO A 29 -6.06 19.39 -9.30
CA PRO A 29 -5.59 18.95 -8.00
C PRO A 29 -6.23 19.75 -6.85
N PHE A 30 -6.43 19.10 -5.69
CA PHE A 30 -6.92 19.71 -4.46
C PHE A 30 -8.32 20.37 -4.55
N SER A 31 -9.09 20.01 -5.56
CA SER A 31 -10.49 20.39 -5.66
C SER A 31 -11.41 19.32 -5.06
N CYS A 32 -12.59 19.74 -4.60
CA CYS A 32 -13.61 18.88 -4.01
C CYS A 32 -14.85 18.87 -4.92
N PRO A 33 -15.53 17.73 -5.11
CA PRO A 33 -16.80 17.69 -5.83
C PRO A 33 -17.80 18.70 -5.24
N GLY A 34 -18.41 19.50 -6.12
CA GLY A 34 -19.31 20.59 -5.73
C GLY A 34 -18.63 21.94 -5.47
N ASP A 35 -17.29 22.05 -5.57
CA ASP A 35 -16.63 23.35 -5.59
C ASP A 35 -16.97 24.15 -6.85
N GLU A 36 -17.26 25.43 -6.72
CA GLU A 36 -17.18 26.40 -7.80
C GLU A 36 -15.84 27.13 -7.72
N VAL A 37 -15.03 27.01 -8.77
CA VAL A 37 -13.64 27.48 -8.76
C VAL A 37 -13.29 28.30 -10.00
N SER A 38 -12.42 29.30 -9.80
CA SER A 38 -11.71 29.96 -10.89
C SER A 38 -10.38 29.26 -11.12
N LEU A 39 -10.08 28.89 -12.35
CA LEU A 39 -8.97 28.02 -12.71
C LEU A 39 -7.92 28.73 -13.56
N ARG A 40 -6.64 28.36 -13.35
CA ARG A 40 -5.55 28.68 -14.28
C ARG A 40 -5.13 27.38 -14.95
N VAL A 41 -5.30 27.29 -16.27
CA VAL A 41 -4.83 26.16 -17.07
C VAL A 41 -3.30 26.09 -17.00
N THR A 42 -2.77 24.95 -16.57
CA THR A 42 -1.32 24.71 -16.39
C THR A 42 -0.72 23.93 -17.56
N ALA A 43 -1.49 23.02 -18.16
CA ALA A 43 -1.09 22.31 -19.37
C ALA A 43 -2.31 21.94 -20.20
N GLN A 44 -2.13 21.91 -21.53
CA GLN A 44 -3.17 21.53 -22.48
C GLN A 44 -2.67 20.40 -23.38
N LYS A 45 -3.40 19.30 -23.42
CA LYS A 45 -3.18 18.14 -24.28
C LYS A 45 -4.29 18.04 -25.32
N LYS A 46 -4.15 17.11 -26.27
CA LYS A 46 -5.16 16.91 -27.33
C LYS A 46 -6.55 16.55 -26.74
N SER A 47 -6.62 15.66 -25.77
CA SER A 47 -7.87 15.11 -25.21
C SER A 47 -8.26 15.67 -23.83
N TYR A 48 -7.35 16.32 -23.10
CA TYR A 48 -7.61 16.85 -21.77
C TYR A 48 -6.72 18.07 -21.46
N CYS A 49 -7.03 18.76 -20.37
CA CYS A 49 -6.16 19.77 -19.79
C CYS A 49 -5.95 19.52 -18.29
N THR A 50 -4.95 20.18 -17.73
CA THR A 50 -4.74 20.28 -16.29
C THR A 50 -4.80 21.75 -15.89
N ALA A 51 -5.33 22.02 -14.70
CA ALA A 51 -5.43 23.37 -14.18
C ALA A 51 -5.14 23.40 -12.69
N SER A 52 -4.74 24.54 -12.18
CA SER A 52 -4.64 24.83 -10.75
C SER A 52 -5.77 25.75 -10.32
N ILE A 53 -6.24 25.58 -9.08
CA ILE A 53 -7.21 26.49 -8.47
C ILE A 53 -6.53 27.84 -8.27
N SER A 54 -7.11 28.89 -8.87
CA SER A 54 -6.72 30.28 -8.60
C SER A 54 -7.50 30.83 -7.41
N LYS A 55 -8.81 30.54 -7.35
CA LYS A 55 -9.68 30.93 -6.25
C LYS A 55 -10.85 29.95 -6.13
N ILE A 56 -11.23 29.60 -4.92
CA ILE A 56 -12.49 28.93 -4.63
C ILE A 56 -13.53 30.05 -4.45
N LEU A 57 -14.56 30.04 -5.28
CA LEU A 57 -15.63 31.05 -5.27
C LEU A 57 -16.73 30.62 -4.30
N ASN A 58 -17.20 29.39 -4.47
CA ASN A 58 -18.15 28.75 -3.57
C ASN A 58 -17.58 27.38 -3.15
N PRO A 59 -17.15 27.22 -1.89
CA PRO A 59 -16.62 25.95 -1.43
C PRO A 59 -17.73 24.89 -1.32
N SER A 60 -17.41 23.67 -1.71
CA SER A 60 -18.25 22.50 -1.50
C SER A 60 -18.58 22.30 -0.01
N PRO A 61 -19.81 21.88 0.35
CA PRO A 61 -20.15 21.50 1.74
C PRO A 61 -19.39 20.27 2.23
N PHE A 62 -18.75 19.54 1.31
CA PHE A 62 -17.96 18.35 1.62
C PHE A 62 -16.49 18.67 1.91
N ARG A 63 -16.09 19.93 1.85
CA ARG A 63 -14.74 20.33 2.24
C ARG A 63 -14.52 20.23 3.75
N THR A 64 -13.33 19.78 4.10
CA THR A 64 -12.82 19.76 5.48
C THR A 64 -11.48 20.48 5.56
N VAL A 65 -11.11 20.93 6.74
CA VAL A 65 -9.79 21.51 6.97
C VAL A 65 -8.78 20.37 7.13
N PRO A 66 -7.72 20.31 6.30
CA PRO A 66 -6.67 19.31 6.44
C PRO A 66 -5.99 19.36 7.81
N VAL A 67 -5.81 18.21 8.44
CA VAL A 67 -5.10 18.09 9.74
C VAL A 67 -3.59 18.27 9.56
N CYS A 68 -3.04 17.93 8.39
CA CYS A 68 -1.61 17.98 8.12
C CYS A 68 -1.18 19.40 7.73
N ALA A 69 -0.22 19.98 8.47
CA ALA A 69 0.29 21.33 8.20
C ALA A 69 1.00 21.48 6.85
N ILE A 70 1.53 20.37 6.30
CA ILE A 70 2.22 20.33 4.99
C ILE A 70 1.33 19.70 3.88
N PHE A 71 0.02 19.59 4.10
CA PHE A 71 -0.91 19.14 3.08
C PHE A 71 -0.86 20.07 1.85
N GLY A 72 -0.89 19.50 0.66
CA GLY A 72 -0.76 20.24 -0.59
C GLY A 72 0.70 20.49 -1.03
N ALA A 73 1.65 20.47 -0.12
CA ALA A 73 3.08 20.49 -0.44
C ALA A 73 3.64 19.04 -0.48
N CYS A 74 3.40 18.26 0.58
CA CYS A 74 3.76 16.84 0.63
C CYS A 74 2.98 16.01 -0.39
N GLY A 75 3.68 15.12 -1.12
CA GLY A 75 3.07 14.23 -2.12
C GLY A 75 2.35 12.99 -1.56
N GLY A 76 2.24 12.85 -0.22
CA GLY A 76 1.71 11.62 0.39
C GLY A 76 0.18 11.53 0.41
N CYS A 77 -0.51 12.61 0.81
CA CYS A 77 -1.97 12.66 0.91
C CYS A 77 -2.57 13.57 -0.15
N SER A 78 -3.70 13.15 -0.73
CA SER A 78 -4.38 13.90 -1.79
C SER A 78 -5.76 14.40 -1.41
N TRP A 79 -6.41 13.84 -0.37
CA TRP A 79 -7.82 14.04 -0.09
C TRP A 79 -8.15 14.52 1.34
N GLN A 80 -7.17 14.97 2.14
CA GLN A 80 -7.47 15.49 3.50
C GLN A 80 -8.44 16.67 3.53
N HIS A 81 -8.65 17.34 2.41
CA HIS A 81 -9.60 18.46 2.26
C HIS A 81 -11.01 18.00 1.87
N ILE A 82 -11.26 16.69 1.77
CA ILE A 82 -12.54 16.08 1.40
C ILE A 82 -13.04 15.25 2.60
N SER A 83 -14.32 15.36 2.93
CA SER A 83 -14.93 14.59 4.01
C SER A 83 -14.84 13.09 3.74
N TYR A 84 -14.62 12.31 4.79
CA TYR A 84 -14.34 10.89 4.67
C TYR A 84 -15.45 10.07 3.96
N PRO A 85 -16.75 10.32 4.24
CA PRO A 85 -17.83 9.63 3.50
C PRO A 85 -17.75 9.86 1.99
N VAL A 86 -17.41 11.08 1.55
CA VAL A 86 -17.26 11.42 0.12
C VAL A 86 -16.01 10.76 -0.48
N GLN A 87 -14.93 10.60 0.29
CA GLN A 87 -13.78 9.82 -0.16
C GLN A 87 -14.19 8.37 -0.47
N LEU A 88 -14.96 7.73 0.41
CA LEU A 88 -15.44 6.35 0.21
C LEU A 88 -16.37 6.23 -1.00
N GLU A 89 -17.34 7.13 -1.14
CA GLU A 89 -18.25 7.19 -2.29
C GLU A 89 -17.46 7.24 -3.61
N HIS A 90 -16.48 8.14 -3.70
CA HIS A 90 -15.68 8.29 -4.91
C HIS A 90 -14.73 7.13 -5.15
N LYS A 91 -14.19 6.48 -4.11
CA LYS A 91 -13.40 5.23 -4.28
C LYS A 91 -14.24 4.14 -4.92
N ARG A 92 -15.47 3.92 -4.43
CA ARG A 92 -16.41 2.97 -5.01
C ARG A 92 -16.73 3.32 -6.47
N LYS A 93 -17.09 4.58 -6.73
CA LYS A 93 -17.44 5.06 -8.07
C LYS A 93 -16.29 4.89 -9.08
N ILE A 94 -15.07 5.27 -8.70
CA ILE A 94 -13.86 5.11 -9.53
C ILE A 94 -13.63 3.63 -9.86
N LEU A 95 -13.72 2.74 -8.87
CA LEU A 95 -13.58 1.29 -9.10
C LEU A 95 -14.63 0.78 -10.08
N ALA A 96 -15.91 1.10 -9.84
CA ALA A 96 -17.03 0.67 -10.68
C ALA A 96 -16.88 1.15 -12.13
N GLU A 97 -16.60 2.44 -12.33
CA GLU A 97 -16.37 3.00 -13.66
C GLU A 97 -15.18 2.35 -14.37
N THR A 98 -14.09 2.08 -13.64
CA THR A 98 -12.89 1.48 -14.23
C THR A 98 -13.14 0.04 -14.66
N LEU A 99 -13.78 -0.74 -13.80
CA LEU A 99 -14.16 -2.13 -14.11
C LEU A 99 -15.17 -2.21 -15.27
N TRP A 100 -16.14 -1.28 -15.32
CA TRP A 100 -17.06 -1.21 -16.46
C TRP A 100 -16.34 -0.93 -17.78
N ARG A 101 -15.41 0.02 -17.78
CA ARG A 101 -14.66 0.39 -19.00
C ARG A 101 -13.75 -0.73 -19.49
N GLY A 102 -13.02 -1.40 -18.57
CA GLY A 102 -12.01 -2.39 -18.94
C GLY A 102 -12.53 -3.81 -19.08
N ALA A 103 -13.52 -4.22 -18.27
CA ALA A 103 -14.00 -5.60 -18.21
C ALA A 103 -15.53 -5.73 -18.34
N ARG A 104 -16.27 -4.63 -18.60
CA ARG A 104 -17.73 -4.62 -18.69
C ARG A 104 -18.45 -5.14 -17.43
N VAL A 105 -17.82 -5.04 -16.29
CA VAL A 105 -18.40 -5.40 -15.00
C VAL A 105 -19.49 -4.40 -14.61
N LYS A 106 -20.69 -4.88 -14.30
CA LYS A 106 -21.81 -4.03 -13.90
C LYS A 106 -21.54 -3.38 -12.54
N GLU A 107 -21.96 -2.14 -12.37
CA GLU A 107 -21.80 -1.39 -11.10
C GLU A 107 -22.47 -2.12 -9.91
N SER A 108 -23.56 -2.85 -10.15
CA SER A 108 -24.25 -3.64 -9.11
C SER A 108 -23.40 -4.77 -8.52
N LEU A 109 -22.30 -5.16 -9.18
CA LEU A 109 -21.34 -6.15 -8.68
C LEU A 109 -20.21 -5.52 -7.87
N VAL A 110 -20.18 -4.19 -7.76
CA VAL A 110 -19.21 -3.49 -6.91
C VAL A 110 -19.88 -3.14 -5.57
N GLY A 111 -19.42 -3.80 -4.53
CA GLY A 111 -19.92 -3.62 -3.16
C GLY A 111 -19.60 -2.24 -2.59
N ASP A 112 -20.10 -2.00 -1.37
CA ASP A 112 -19.73 -0.83 -0.60
C ASP A 112 -18.27 -0.91 -0.13
N VAL A 113 -17.66 0.25 0.07
CA VAL A 113 -16.27 0.31 0.56
C VAL A 113 -16.21 -0.15 2.01
N VAL A 114 -15.32 -1.10 2.29
CA VAL A 114 -14.96 -1.41 3.68
C VAL A 114 -14.17 -0.24 4.25
N ALA A 115 -14.86 0.59 5.02
CA ALA A 115 -14.31 1.80 5.61
C ALA A 115 -13.24 1.49 6.64
N ALA A 116 -12.21 2.34 6.71
CA ALA A 116 -11.23 2.27 7.80
C ALA A 116 -11.83 2.84 9.09
N SER A 117 -11.69 2.10 10.19
CA SER A 117 -12.06 2.59 11.52
C SER A 117 -11.16 3.73 11.99
N GLN A 118 -9.93 3.80 11.48
CA GLN A 118 -8.95 4.84 11.74
C GLN A 118 -8.57 5.55 10.43
N GLN A 119 -8.93 6.82 10.33
CA GLN A 119 -8.63 7.66 9.16
C GLN A 119 -7.25 8.34 9.26
N TYR A 120 -6.70 8.41 10.47
CA TYR A 120 -5.40 8.96 10.84
C TYR A 120 -4.72 8.02 11.83
N GLY A 121 -3.41 8.17 12.01
CA GLY A 121 -2.66 7.36 12.96
C GLY A 121 -2.69 5.85 12.67
N TYR A 122 -2.83 5.47 11.42
CA TYR A 122 -2.98 4.06 11.02
C TYR A 122 -1.73 3.44 10.41
N ARG A 123 -0.85 4.28 9.85
CA ARG A 123 0.26 3.81 9.02
C ARG A 123 1.41 3.32 9.89
N SER A 124 1.65 2.00 9.83
CA SER A 124 2.67 1.32 10.62
C SER A 124 4.08 1.41 10.01
N ARG A 125 4.23 1.90 8.78
CA ARG A 125 5.51 2.00 8.08
C ARG A 125 5.62 3.27 7.26
N LEU A 126 6.71 4.01 7.46
CA LEU A 126 7.02 5.22 6.68
C LEU A 126 8.49 5.28 6.30
N GLN A 127 8.73 5.88 5.14
CA GLN A 127 10.05 6.17 4.60
C GLN A 127 10.22 7.69 4.51
N PHE A 128 10.88 8.26 5.48
CA PHE A 128 11.18 9.69 5.51
C PHE A 128 12.44 9.97 4.69
N LYS A 129 12.36 10.95 3.80
CA LYS A 129 13.51 11.45 3.06
C LYS A 129 14.28 12.45 3.93
N VAL A 130 15.59 12.42 3.80
CA VAL A 130 16.49 13.30 4.54
C VAL A 130 17.23 14.19 3.56
N SER A 131 17.34 15.47 3.87
CA SER A 131 18.16 16.42 3.11
C SER A 131 18.70 17.51 4.02
N VAL A 132 19.85 18.08 3.66
CA VAL A 132 20.42 19.25 4.29
C VAL A 132 20.38 20.39 3.28
N LEU A 133 19.67 21.46 3.61
CA LEU A 133 19.55 22.63 2.74
C LEU A 133 19.87 23.90 3.54
N GLY A 134 20.89 24.66 3.11
CA GLY A 134 21.35 25.86 3.81
C GLY A 134 21.77 25.58 5.26
N GLY A 135 22.40 24.42 5.52
CA GLY A 135 22.83 24.00 6.86
C GLY A 135 21.70 23.51 7.77
N LYS A 136 20.45 23.47 7.28
CA LYS A 136 19.28 22.97 8.04
C LYS A 136 18.91 21.54 7.63
N LEU A 137 18.83 20.65 8.61
CA LEU A 137 18.33 19.28 8.44
C LEU A 137 16.82 19.31 8.18
N ARG A 138 16.39 18.63 7.14
CA ARG A 138 14.98 18.36 6.82
C ARG A 138 14.74 16.87 6.78
N ILE A 139 13.70 16.41 7.47
CA ILE A 139 13.28 15.00 7.49
C ILE A 139 11.77 14.98 7.20
N GLY A 140 11.38 14.38 6.10
CA GLY A 140 9.97 14.39 5.71
C GLY A 140 9.73 13.64 4.40
N PHE A 141 8.98 14.24 3.49
CA PHE A 141 8.56 13.58 2.26
C PHE A 141 8.87 14.47 1.05
N TYR A 142 8.96 13.85 -0.11
CA TYR A 142 9.08 14.63 -1.34
C TYR A 142 7.84 15.49 -1.57
N ARG A 143 8.07 16.72 -1.98
CA ARG A 143 7.02 17.59 -2.51
C ARG A 143 6.43 16.97 -3.77
N GLN A 144 5.15 17.13 -3.97
CA GLN A 144 4.45 16.59 -5.14
C GLN A 144 5.14 17.01 -6.44
N GLY A 145 5.47 16.03 -7.29
CA GLY A 145 6.16 16.25 -8.58
C GLY A 145 7.60 16.75 -8.47
N SER A 146 8.27 16.58 -7.33
CA SER A 146 9.62 17.08 -7.07
C SER A 146 10.42 16.12 -6.19
N HIS A 147 11.74 16.21 -6.20
CA HIS A 147 12.64 15.56 -5.26
C HIS A 147 13.03 16.46 -4.06
N GLN A 148 12.41 17.64 -3.94
CA GLN A 148 12.63 18.50 -2.78
C GLN A 148 11.92 17.93 -1.55
N VAL A 149 12.64 17.82 -0.44
CA VAL A 149 12.07 17.33 0.83
C VAL A 149 11.28 18.45 1.50
N GLU A 150 9.99 18.18 1.73
CA GLU A 150 9.12 18.96 2.60
C GLU A 150 9.29 18.44 4.03
N ASP A 151 9.67 19.33 4.96
CA ASP A 151 10.00 18.92 6.33
C ASP A 151 8.74 18.57 7.13
N ALA A 152 8.69 17.39 7.69
CA ALA A 152 7.62 16.91 8.57
C ALA A 152 7.96 17.17 10.06
N ALA A 153 8.36 18.40 10.40
CA ALA A 153 8.74 18.77 11.77
C ALA A 153 7.62 18.52 12.79
N GLY A 154 6.35 18.70 12.40
CA GLY A 154 5.18 18.39 13.22
C GLY A 154 4.71 16.94 13.18
N GLY A 155 5.49 16.05 12.56
CA GLY A 155 5.10 14.66 12.33
C GLY A 155 4.18 14.45 11.13
N CYS A 156 3.76 13.21 10.93
CA CYS A 156 2.84 12.80 9.87
C CYS A 156 1.50 12.33 10.50
N PRO A 157 0.37 13.03 10.28
CA PRO A 157 -0.90 12.67 10.94
C PRO A 157 -1.41 11.26 10.62
N ILE A 158 -1.05 10.67 9.48
CA ILE A 158 -1.45 9.30 9.14
C ILE A 158 -0.53 8.23 9.74
N ALA A 159 0.67 8.63 10.25
CA ALA A 159 1.58 7.72 10.94
C ALA A 159 1.03 7.31 12.31
N LEU A 160 1.33 6.09 12.75
CA LEU A 160 1.14 5.72 14.15
C LEU A 160 1.87 6.73 15.05
N PRO A 161 1.28 7.16 16.21
CA PRO A 161 1.91 8.12 17.12
C PRO A 161 3.33 7.75 17.54
N VAL A 162 3.58 6.46 17.75
CA VAL A 162 4.91 5.93 18.11
C VAL A 162 5.97 6.17 17.04
N ILE A 163 5.59 6.18 15.75
CA ILE A 163 6.50 6.50 14.64
C ILE A 163 6.86 8.00 14.67
N ASN A 164 5.88 8.88 14.92
CA ASN A 164 6.15 10.31 15.04
C ASN A 164 7.06 10.63 16.22
N HIS A 165 6.89 9.93 17.35
CA HIS A 165 7.78 10.09 18.50
C HIS A 165 9.23 9.68 18.15
N LEU A 166 9.38 8.47 17.55
CA LEU A 166 10.70 7.97 17.14
C LEU A 166 11.35 8.85 16.05
N LEU A 167 10.55 9.43 15.15
CA LEU A 167 11.04 10.41 14.17
C LEU A 167 11.67 11.64 14.86
N GLY A 168 11.08 12.09 15.97
CA GLY A 168 11.64 13.16 16.82
C GLY A 168 13.02 12.79 17.36
N CYS A 169 13.16 11.60 17.96
CA CYS A 169 14.44 11.08 18.44
C CYS A 169 15.48 10.98 17.30
N CYS A 170 15.10 10.43 16.16
CA CYS A 170 15.97 10.36 14.99
C CYS A 170 16.43 11.75 14.53
N ARG A 171 15.56 12.75 14.57
CA ARG A 171 15.90 14.13 14.20
C ARG A 171 16.96 14.72 15.12
N GLU A 172 16.79 14.58 16.42
CA GLU A 172 17.75 15.08 17.43
C GLU A 172 19.12 14.41 17.26
N ILE A 173 19.16 13.09 17.10
CA ILE A 173 20.40 12.34 16.89
C ILE A 173 21.07 12.76 15.57
N LEU A 174 20.35 12.86 14.48
CA LEU A 174 20.91 13.20 13.18
C LEU A 174 21.35 14.67 13.09
N GLN A 175 20.79 15.57 13.89
CA GLN A 175 21.21 16.97 13.92
C GLN A 175 22.67 17.14 14.39
N SER A 176 23.16 16.22 15.22
CA SER A 176 24.55 16.20 15.71
C SER A 176 25.44 15.18 14.97
N TYR A 177 24.89 14.46 13.97
CA TYR A 177 25.67 13.49 13.20
C TYR A 177 26.58 14.22 12.19
N PRO A 178 27.92 14.02 12.25
CA PRO A 178 28.85 14.77 11.40
C PRO A 178 28.59 14.59 9.89
N ASP A 179 28.25 13.38 9.47
CA ASP A 179 28.05 13.00 8.08
C ASP A 179 26.57 12.98 7.68
N VAL A 180 25.72 13.78 8.33
CA VAL A 180 24.27 13.82 8.09
C VAL A 180 23.87 14.04 6.62
N ALA A 181 24.72 14.74 5.86
CA ALA A 181 24.51 14.95 4.43
C ALA A 181 24.58 13.66 3.60
N LEU A 182 25.16 12.59 4.14
CA LEU A 182 25.19 11.26 3.51
C LEU A 182 23.94 10.43 3.81
N ILE A 183 23.07 10.88 4.74
CA ILE A 183 21.81 10.19 5.01
C ILE A 183 20.77 10.63 3.98
N SER A 184 20.24 9.68 3.23
CA SER A 184 19.22 9.95 2.20
C SER A 184 17.80 9.63 2.65
N GLN A 185 17.64 8.66 3.58
CA GLN A 185 16.35 8.18 4.02
C GLN A 185 16.43 7.56 5.42
N ILE A 186 15.32 7.67 6.16
CA ILE A 186 15.04 6.91 7.37
C ILE A 186 13.74 6.15 7.13
N SER A 187 13.79 4.83 7.27
CA SER A 187 12.59 4.00 7.30
C SER A 187 12.29 3.63 8.76
N ILE A 188 11.03 3.82 9.17
CA ILE A 188 10.55 3.41 10.49
C ILE A 188 9.41 2.45 10.29
N ASP A 189 9.54 1.26 10.85
CA ASP A 189 8.54 0.20 10.85
C ASP A 189 8.09 -0.04 12.29
N ALA A 190 6.78 -0.02 12.52
CA ALA A 190 6.15 -0.32 13.80
C ALA A 190 5.39 -1.64 13.69
N GLY A 191 5.67 -2.55 14.59
CA GLY A 191 4.94 -3.81 14.75
C GLY A 191 4.58 -4.05 16.20
N ASP A 192 3.91 -5.18 16.46
CA ASP A 192 3.52 -5.56 17.82
C ASP A 192 4.74 -5.89 18.70
N SER A 193 5.87 -6.27 18.09
CA SER A 193 7.14 -6.53 18.79
C SER A 193 7.98 -5.28 19.06
N GLY A 194 7.57 -4.12 18.58
CA GLY A 194 8.30 -2.85 18.76
C GLY A 194 8.55 -2.09 17.45
N LEU A 195 9.54 -1.20 17.50
CA LEU A 195 9.88 -0.27 16.43
C LEU A 195 11.26 -0.57 15.87
N VAL A 196 11.38 -0.57 14.55
CA VAL A 196 12.66 -0.77 13.87
C VAL A 196 12.98 0.44 12.99
N VAL A 197 14.22 0.90 13.06
CA VAL A 197 14.75 1.99 12.22
C VAL A 197 15.76 1.43 11.23
N VAL A 198 15.61 1.80 9.97
CA VAL A 198 16.62 1.58 8.92
C VAL A 198 17.08 2.92 8.39
N VAL A 199 18.35 3.27 8.60
CA VAL A 199 18.96 4.48 8.04
C VAL A 199 19.68 4.16 6.75
N HIS A 200 19.34 4.86 5.67
CA HIS A 200 20.01 4.74 4.38
C HIS A 200 21.15 5.73 4.31
N HIS A 201 22.38 5.21 4.31
CA HIS A 201 23.61 5.98 4.31
C HIS A 201 24.31 5.85 2.95
N GLY A 202 24.52 6.97 2.27
CA GLY A 202 25.35 7.04 1.08
C GLY A 202 26.83 6.89 1.42
N GLY A 203 27.60 6.36 0.50
CA GLY A 203 29.04 6.22 0.66
C GLY A 203 29.43 5.09 1.63
N ARG A 204 30.71 5.14 2.08
CA ARG A 204 31.32 4.08 2.89
C ARG A 204 30.95 4.27 4.37
N VAL A 205 30.32 3.27 4.96
CA VAL A 205 30.08 3.19 6.41
C VAL A 205 31.39 2.79 7.11
N THR A 206 31.90 3.68 7.98
CA THR A 206 33.12 3.44 8.80
C THR A 206 32.74 2.87 10.16
N SER A 207 33.73 2.40 10.92
CA SER A 207 33.53 2.04 12.34
C SER A 207 32.98 3.22 13.14
N LYS A 208 33.52 4.41 12.95
CA LYS A 208 33.05 5.65 13.62
C LYS A 208 31.56 5.94 13.36
N CYS A 209 31.07 5.65 12.16
CA CYS A 209 29.65 5.77 11.84
C CYS A 209 28.81 4.76 12.64
N ARG A 210 29.25 3.49 12.70
CA ARG A 210 28.57 2.46 13.50
C ARG A 210 28.57 2.81 14.98
N ASP A 211 29.74 3.13 15.52
CA ASP A 211 29.94 3.49 16.93
C ASP A 211 29.03 4.68 17.32
N TYR A 212 28.91 5.69 16.44
CA TYR A 212 28.03 6.84 16.67
C TYR A 212 26.58 6.44 16.98
N PHE A 213 26.01 5.51 16.20
CA PHE A 213 24.63 5.04 16.39
C PHE A 213 24.52 4.00 17.52
N ILE A 214 25.53 3.19 17.75
CA ILE A 214 25.56 2.19 18.85
C ILE A 214 25.62 2.91 20.19
N ASP A 215 26.51 3.90 20.36
CA ASP A 215 26.68 4.67 21.59
C ASP A 215 25.42 5.46 21.99
N ARG A 216 24.56 5.77 20.99
CA ARG A 216 23.29 6.49 21.18
C ARG A 216 22.07 5.59 21.15
N SER A 217 22.24 4.28 21.23
CA SER A 217 21.11 3.33 21.18
C SER A 217 20.01 3.67 22.21
N GLY A 218 20.37 4.17 23.38
CA GLY A 218 19.43 4.61 24.41
C GLY A 218 18.63 5.87 24.06
N ASP A 219 19.13 6.72 23.15
CA ASP A 219 18.48 7.97 22.75
C ASP A 219 17.35 7.73 21.73
N PHE A 220 17.26 6.52 21.15
CA PHE A 220 16.20 6.16 20.21
C PHE A 220 14.87 5.76 20.89
N GLY A 221 14.71 6.01 22.18
CA GLY A 221 13.46 5.79 22.91
C GLY A 221 12.95 4.35 22.79
N SER A 222 11.76 4.14 22.26
CA SER A 222 11.13 2.80 22.11
C SER A 222 11.62 1.99 20.91
N CYS A 223 12.70 2.39 20.25
CA CYS A 223 13.28 1.63 19.15
C CYS A 223 13.83 0.28 19.66
N THR A 224 13.40 -0.81 19.05
CA THR A 224 13.81 -2.18 19.43
C THR A 224 14.85 -2.78 18.48
N GLY A 225 15.12 -2.14 17.34
CA GLY A 225 16.13 -2.58 16.38
C GLY A 225 16.57 -1.47 15.45
N PHE A 226 17.88 -1.41 15.19
CA PHE A 226 18.47 -0.37 14.34
C PHE A 226 19.40 -0.96 13.29
N PHE A 227 19.26 -0.47 12.07
CA PHE A 227 19.94 -0.98 10.87
C PHE A 227 20.52 0.15 10.03
N LEU A 228 21.63 -0.14 9.36
CA LEU A 228 22.20 0.69 8.31
C LEU A 228 22.06 0.01 6.95
N LYS A 229 21.56 0.74 5.96
CA LYS A 229 21.49 0.32 4.56
C LYS A 229 22.41 1.21 3.74
N THR A 230 23.31 0.60 2.97
CA THR A 230 24.13 1.30 1.98
C THR A 230 23.82 0.80 0.58
N ASP A 231 24.20 1.54 -0.46
CA ASP A 231 23.99 1.15 -1.85
C ASP A 231 24.72 -0.16 -2.22
N ASN A 232 25.79 -0.49 -1.48
CA ASN A 232 26.62 -1.69 -1.71
C ASN A 232 26.12 -2.94 -0.98
N LEU A 233 25.11 -2.81 -0.11
CA LEU A 233 24.56 -3.92 0.65
C LEU A 233 23.22 -4.37 0.05
N SER A 234 23.07 -5.66 -0.23
CA SER A 234 21.78 -6.25 -0.62
C SER A 234 20.75 -6.09 0.50
N HIS A 235 21.18 -6.26 1.76
CA HIS A 235 20.34 -6.19 2.95
C HIS A 235 20.85 -5.15 3.94
N PRO A 236 19.96 -4.57 4.80
CA PRO A 236 20.40 -3.70 5.88
C PRO A 236 21.29 -4.42 6.89
N GLU A 237 22.40 -3.79 7.26
CA GLU A 237 23.30 -4.25 8.32
C GLU A 237 22.67 -3.96 9.68
N LYS A 238 22.51 -4.98 10.53
CA LYS A 238 22.03 -4.79 11.89
C LYS A 238 23.13 -4.21 12.76
N LEU A 239 22.88 -3.08 13.43
CA LEU A 239 23.78 -2.53 14.44
C LEU A 239 23.42 -3.05 15.84
N TRP A 240 22.13 -3.10 16.18
CA TRP A 240 21.66 -3.63 17.46
C TRP A 240 20.18 -4.04 17.42
N GLY A 241 19.72 -4.77 18.43
CA GLY A 241 18.34 -5.07 18.71
C GLY A 241 17.71 -6.19 17.88
N SER A 242 16.38 -6.13 17.69
CA SER A 242 15.57 -7.14 17.00
C SER A 242 15.88 -7.20 15.51
N SER A 243 15.80 -8.40 14.94
CA SER A 243 15.99 -8.64 13.49
C SER A 243 14.68 -8.85 12.74
N ALA A 244 13.53 -8.76 13.41
CA ALA A 244 12.22 -8.98 12.81
C ALA A 244 11.17 -8.05 13.43
N ILE A 245 10.18 -7.74 12.65
CA ILE A 245 8.98 -6.98 13.04
C ILE A 245 7.81 -7.94 12.97
N SER A 246 6.99 -8.00 14.02
CA SER A 246 5.81 -8.87 14.07
C SER A 246 4.51 -8.09 13.99
N TYR A 247 3.49 -8.74 13.49
CA TYR A 247 2.10 -8.26 13.51
C TYR A 247 1.14 -9.44 13.61
N ASN A 248 -0.06 -9.18 14.14
CA ASN A 248 -1.05 -10.20 14.38
C ASN A 248 -2.13 -10.19 13.29
N MET A 249 -2.54 -11.39 12.87
CA MET A 249 -3.68 -11.61 11.98
C MET A 249 -4.72 -12.49 12.65
N ASN A 250 -6.00 -12.26 12.37
CA ASN A 250 -7.09 -13.04 12.96
C ASN A 250 -7.18 -14.44 12.34
N ARG A 251 -7.45 -15.44 13.16
CA ARG A 251 -7.92 -16.76 12.71
C ARG A 251 -9.41 -16.70 12.34
N ALA A 252 -9.90 -17.75 11.68
CA ALA A 252 -11.32 -17.88 11.32
C ALA A 252 -12.24 -17.85 12.56
N LYS A 253 -11.80 -18.45 13.65
CA LYS A 253 -12.56 -18.52 14.90
C LYS A 253 -12.04 -17.46 15.87
N PRO A 254 -12.92 -16.58 16.40
CA PRO A 254 -12.53 -15.49 17.30
C PRO A 254 -11.90 -15.94 18.63
N ASP A 255 -12.19 -17.16 19.06
CA ASP A 255 -11.70 -17.76 20.31
C ASP A 255 -10.27 -18.35 20.18
N GLN A 256 -9.74 -18.39 18.98
CA GLN A 256 -8.37 -18.87 18.74
C GLN A 256 -7.36 -17.73 18.89
N SER A 257 -6.17 -18.07 19.40
CA SER A 257 -5.03 -17.16 19.40
C SER A 257 -4.72 -16.65 17.99
N PRO A 258 -4.39 -15.35 17.83
CA PRO A 258 -4.08 -14.78 16.54
C PRO A 258 -2.89 -15.48 15.89
N VAL A 259 -2.81 -15.40 14.56
CA VAL A 259 -1.63 -15.78 13.78
C VAL A 259 -0.60 -14.67 13.93
N VAL A 260 0.59 -15.01 14.39
CA VAL A 260 1.72 -14.07 14.48
C VAL A 260 2.54 -14.16 13.21
N LEU A 261 2.63 -13.07 12.48
CA LEU A 261 3.46 -12.98 11.28
C LEU A 261 4.64 -12.04 11.51
N THR A 262 5.78 -12.40 10.94
CA THR A 262 7.00 -11.61 10.99
C THR A 262 7.51 -11.27 9.60
N TYR A 263 8.26 -10.19 9.50
CA TYR A 263 9.00 -9.82 8.30
C TYR A 263 10.32 -9.13 8.67
N PRO A 264 11.36 -9.21 7.82
CA PRO A 264 12.63 -8.56 8.07
C PRO A 264 12.54 -7.04 7.85
N PRO A 265 13.40 -6.23 8.51
CA PRO A 265 13.52 -4.80 8.23
C PRO A 265 13.78 -4.53 6.75
N GLY A 266 12.97 -3.66 6.14
CA GLY A 266 13.00 -3.41 4.70
C GLY A 266 12.12 -4.36 3.87
N GLY A 267 11.64 -5.47 4.42
CA GLY A 267 10.66 -6.38 3.79
C GLY A 267 9.30 -5.73 3.59
N PHE A 268 8.38 -6.36 2.90
CA PHE A 268 7.02 -5.86 2.68
C PHE A 268 6.06 -6.38 3.77
N ALA A 269 5.17 -5.50 4.23
CA ALA A 269 3.96 -5.82 4.98
C ALA A 269 2.91 -4.73 4.71
N GLN A 270 1.63 -5.08 4.86
CA GLN A 270 0.53 -4.12 4.74
C GLN A 270 0.63 -3.05 5.83
N VAL A 271 0.54 -1.78 5.42
CA VAL A 271 0.84 -0.63 6.31
C VAL A 271 -0.31 -0.21 7.22
N HIS A 272 -1.51 -0.73 7.01
CA HIS A 272 -2.70 -0.49 7.82
C HIS A 272 -3.20 -1.81 8.39
N GLN A 273 -2.75 -2.15 9.60
CA GLN A 273 -2.99 -3.47 10.21
C GLN A 273 -4.48 -3.81 10.32
N LEU A 274 -5.33 -2.89 10.76
CA LEU A 274 -6.77 -3.14 10.90
C LEU A 274 -7.42 -3.41 9.54
N GLN A 275 -7.02 -2.69 8.50
CA GLN A 275 -7.56 -2.92 7.16
C GLN A 275 -6.99 -4.20 6.52
N ASN A 276 -5.78 -4.62 6.87
CA ASN A 276 -5.26 -5.92 6.47
C ASN A 276 -6.11 -7.08 7.08
N ILE A 277 -6.49 -6.95 8.34
CA ILE A 277 -7.43 -7.88 9.00
C ILE A 277 -8.81 -7.87 8.30
N SER A 278 -9.32 -6.68 7.97
CA SER A 278 -10.59 -6.54 7.24
C SER A 278 -10.51 -7.16 5.84
N MET A 279 -9.38 -6.98 5.14
CA MET A 279 -9.13 -7.59 3.84
C MET A 279 -9.14 -9.11 3.90
N LEU A 280 -8.45 -9.70 4.88
CA LEU A 280 -8.49 -11.14 5.11
C LEU A 280 -9.93 -11.62 5.41
N SER A 281 -10.72 -10.85 6.15
CA SER A 281 -12.13 -11.18 6.43
C SER A 281 -12.98 -11.17 5.15
N VAL A 282 -12.76 -10.20 4.25
CA VAL A 282 -13.43 -10.17 2.94
C VAL A 282 -12.99 -11.35 2.08
N ILE A 283 -11.69 -11.69 2.04
CA ILE A 283 -11.17 -12.87 1.33
C ILE A 283 -11.84 -14.14 1.82
N ARG A 284 -11.99 -14.31 3.14
CA ARG A 284 -12.70 -15.46 3.73
C ARG A 284 -14.17 -15.54 3.31
N GLN A 285 -14.85 -14.39 3.42
CA GLN A 285 -16.27 -14.31 3.05
C GLN A 285 -16.50 -14.64 1.57
N LEU A 286 -15.69 -14.10 0.68
CA LEU A 286 -15.81 -14.33 -0.76
C LEU A 286 -15.31 -15.73 -1.16
N GLY A 287 -14.23 -16.18 -0.54
CA GLY A 287 -13.66 -17.52 -0.79
C GLY A 287 -14.55 -18.66 -0.32
N ALA A 288 -15.29 -18.48 0.78
CA ALA A 288 -16.13 -19.50 1.39
C ALA A 288 -15.41 -20.86 1.46
N PHE A 289 -14.15 -20.84 1.93
CA PHE A 289 -13.23 -21.97 1.90
C PHE A 289 -13.75 -23.19 2.65
N THR A 290 -13.35 -24.37 2.16
CA THR A 290 -13.65 -25.65 2.79
C THR A 290 -12.37 -26.45 3.05
N ALA A 291 -12.39 -27.31 4.07
CA ALA A 291 -11.25 -28.15 4.44
C ALA A 291 -10.81 -29.17 3.37
N LYS A 292 -11.51 -29.22 2.24
CA LYS A 292 -11.17 -30.12 1.10
C LYS A 292 -10.48 -29.36 -0.03
N GLU A 293 -10.57 -28.03 -0.07
CA GLU A 293 -10.04 -27.22 -1.14
C GLU A 293 -8.51 -27.06 -1.08
N THR A 294 -7.90 -26.99 -2.24
CA THR A 294 -6.50 -26.63 -2.44
C THR A 294 -6.39 -25.17 -2.83
N LEU A 295 -5.55 -24.41 -2.15
CA LEU A 295 -5.32 -22.98 -2.37
C LEU A 295 -3.94 -22.72 -2.98
N LEU A 296 -3.89 -22.00 -4.10
CA LEU A 296 -2.68 -21.43 -4.65
C LEU A 296 -2.67 -19.92 -4.33
N ASP A 297 -1.67 -19.47 -3.56
CA ASP A 297 -1.46 -18.06 -3.20
C ASP A 297 -0.28 -17.49 -4.01
N LEU A 298 -0.58 -16.64 -4.99
CA LEU A 298 0.38 -16.02 -5.89
C LEU A 298 0.76 -14.63 -5.37
N TYR A 299 2.05 -14.32 -5.40
CA TYR A 299 2.63 -13.14 -4.75
C TYR A 299 2.43 -13.20 -3.23
N CYS A 300 2.62 -14.38 -2.65
CA CYS A 300 2.24 -14.66 -1.26
C CYS A 300 3.04 -13.88 -0.19
N GLY A 301 4.13 -13.21 -0.58
CA GLY A 301 4.96 -12.43 0.34
C GLY A 301 5.48 -13.26 1.51
N ASN A 302 5.29 -12.77 2.73
CA ASN A 302 5.62 -13.47 3.98
C ASN A 302 4.52 -14.43 4.47
N GLY A 303 3.57 -14.79 3.61
CA GLY A 303 2.43 -15.64 3.95
C GLY A 303 1.26 -14.89 4.59
N ASN A 304 1.10 -13.59 4.28
CA ASN A 304 0.08 -12.72 4.88
C ASN A 304 -1.34 -13.29 4.81
N PHE A 305 -1.69 -13.95 3.72
CA PHE A 305 -2.97 -14.64 3.54
C PHE A 305 -2.83 -16.16 3.67
N SER A 306 -1.77 -16.74 3.14
CA SER A 306 -1.49 -18.19 3.17
C SER A 306 -1.57 -18.78 4.57
N ILE A 307 -0.86 -18.18 5.53
CA ILE A 307 -0.75 -18.73 6.89
C ILE A 307 -2.08 -18.67 7.65
N PRO A 308 -2.81 -17.52 7.68
CA PRO A 308 -4.12 -17.47 8.32
C PRO A 308 -5.18 -18.37 7.69
N LEU A 309 -5.13 -18.58 6.36
CA LEU A 309 -6.11 -19.39 5.61
C LEU A 309 -5.80 -20.90 5.67
N ALA A 310 -4.59 -21.30 5.99
CA ALA A 310 -4.18 -22.71 6.00
C ALA A 310 -5.07 -23.61 6.86
N ALA A 311 -5.64 -23.07 7.96
CA ALA A 311 -6.55 -23.84 8.81
C ALA A 311 -7.95 -24.09 8.20
N GLU A 312 -8.26 -23.47 7.06
CA GLU A 312 -9.57 -23.48 6.42
C GLU A 312 -9.60 -24.35 5.14
N VAL A 313 -8.43 -24.76 4.67
CA VAL A 313 -8.25 -25.50 3.41
C VAL A 313 -7.44 -26.78 3.60
N ALA A 314 -7.50 -27.71 2.63
CA ALA A 314 -6.73 -28.95 2.65
C ALA A 314 -5.22 -28.68 2.56
N SER A 315 -4.83 -27.77 1.66
CA SER A 315 -3.43 -27.39 1.48
C SER A 315 -3.30 -25.99 0.87
N VAL A 316 -2.16 -25.35 1.15
CA VAL A 316 -1.76 -24.07 0.57
C VAL A 316 -0.44 -24.25 -0.18
N THR A 317 -0.39 -23.73 -1.39
CA THR A 317 0.86 -23.55 -2.15
C THR A 317 1.07 -22.06 -2.38
N GLY A 318 2.19 -21.50 -1.89
CA GLY A 318 2.57 -20.09 -2.08
C GLY A 318 3.70 -19.93 -3.09
N ILE A 319 3.60 -18.96 -3.99
CA ILE A 319 4.67 -18.56 -4.92
C ILE A 319 4.98 -17.08 -4.74
N GLU A 320 6.26 -16.76 -4.57
CA GLU A 320 6.75 -15.38 -4.39
C GLU A 320 8.17 -15.27 -4.99
N GLY A 321 8.43 -14.16 -5.70
CA GLY A 321 9.71 -13.92 -6.34
C GLY A 321 10.82 -13.48 -5.40
N ASN A 322 10.50 -12.95 -4.22
CA ASN A 322 11.50 -12.44 -3.29
C ASN A 322 11.97 -13.52 -2.31
N PRO A 323 13.26 -13.93 -2.32
CA PRO A 323 13.77 -14.97 -1.43
C PRO A 323 13.67 -14.65 0.06
N GLU A 324 13.71 -13.35 0.45
CA GLU A 324 13.55 -12.95 1.86
C GLU A 324 12.11 -13.11 2.33
N SER A 325 11.15 -12.77 1.46
CA SER A 325 9.74 -12.97 1.73
C SER A 325 9.41 -14.45 1.91
N ILE A 326 9.97 -15.33 1.07
CA ILE A 326 9.80 -16.79 1.20
C ILE A 326 10.40 -17.29 2.51
N ARG A 327 11.63 -16.90 2.86
CA ARG A 327 12.21 -17.27 4.17
C ARG A 327 11.31 -16.79 5.33
N ALA A 328 10.74 -15.60 5.21
CA ALA A 328 9.80 -15.10 6.21
C ALA A 328 8.50 -15.93 6.24
N ALA A 329 7.98 -16.38 5.10
CA ALA A 329 6.80 -17.24 5.02
C ALA A 329 7.05 -18.61 5.66
N GLU A 330 8.20 -19.23 5.39
CA GLU A 330 8.62 -20.50 6.00
C GLU A 330 8.78 -20.34 7.52
N ASN A 331 9.44 -19.29 8.02
CA ASN A 331 9.54 -19.00 9.45
C ASN A 331 8.14 -18.76 10.08
N ASN A 332 7.25 -18.07 9.39
CA ASN A 332 5.87 -17.83 9.85
C ASN A 332 5.06 -19.12 9.88
N GLN A 333 5.29 -20.02 8.92
CA GLN A 333 4.70 -21.35 8.89
C GLN A 333 5.10 -22.14 10.16
N GLU A 334 6.39 -22.18 10.48
CA GLU A 334 6.91 -22.85 11.69
C GLU A 334 6.37 -22.21 12.96
N LEU A 335 6.44 -20.87 13.08
CA LEU A 335 5.98 -20.10 14.23
C LEU A 335 4.50 -20.37 14.56
N ASN A 336 3.68 -20.58 13.55
CA ASN A 336 2.23 -20.82 13.69
C ASN A 336 1.85 -22.29 13.62
N MET A 337 2.82 -23.22 13.55
CA MET A 337 2.62 -24.68 13.47
C MET A 337 1.70 -25.10 12.29
N VAL A 338 1.85 -24.43 11.15
CA VAL A 338 1.07 -24.73 9.95
C VAL A 338 1.78 -25.86 9.19
N ALA A 339 1.15 -27.04 9.09
CA ALA A 339 1.75 -28.23 8.47
C ALA A 339 1.36 -28.40 6.98
N ASN A 340 0.28 -27.76 6.53
CA ASN A 340 -0.30 -27.96 5.22
C ASN A 340 -0.01 -26.82 4.22
N ALA A 341 1.00 -26.00 4.45
CA ALA A 341 1.48 -24.98 3.53
C ALA A 341 2.84 -25.36 2.94
N ARG A 342 3.11 -24.92 1.71
CA ARG A 342 4.41 -25.03 1.03
C ARG A 342 4.68 -23.74 0.27
N PHE A 343 5.91 -23.24 0.33
CA PHE A 343 6.30 -21.99 -0.30
C PHE A 343 7.44 -22.23 -1.31
N PHE A 344 7.34 -21.54 -2.46
CA PHE A 344 8.31 -21.63 -3.56
C PHE A 344 8.81 -20.25 -3.94
N CYS A 345 10.14 -20.08 -3.95
CA CYS A 345 10.79 -18.89 -4.45
C CYS A 345 10.94 -18.99 -5.97
N ASP A 346 10.06 -18.30 -6.69
CA ASP A 346 10.09 -18.28 -8.16
C ASP A 346 9.42 -16.99 -8.67
N ASP A 347 9.80 -16.56 -9.87
CA ASP A 347 8.97 -15.61 -10.62
C ASP A 347 7.56 -16.20 -10.79
N VAL A 348 6.54 -15.42 -10.47
CA VAL A 348 5.16 -15.95 -10.40
C VAL A 348 4.71 -16.52 -11.74
N THR A 349 5.00 -15.86 -12.85
CA THR A 349 4.60 -16.34 -14.18
C THR A 349 5.29 -17.68 -14.51
N SER A 350 6.59 -17.77 -14.22
CA SER A 350 7.37 -19.00 -14.42
C SER A 350 6.92 -20.13 -13.47
N GLY A 351 6.64 -19.78 -12.22
CA GLY A 351 6.18 -20.72 -11.19
C GLY A 351 4.81 -21.33 -11.55
N VAL A 352 3.83 -20.50 -11.95
CA VAL A 352 2.51 -21.00 -12.38
C VAL A 352 2.64 -21.90 -13.60
N ARG A 353 3.44 -21.53 -14.60
CA ARG A 353 3.71 -22.36 -15.78
C ARG A 353 4.27 -23.73 -15.39
N ARG A 354 5.20 -23.76 -14.45
CA ARG A 354 5.76 -25.03 -13.93
C ARG A 354 4.71 -25.91 -13.29
N LEU A 355 3.78 -25.34 -12.50
CA LEU A 355 2.68 -26.09 -11.91
C LEU A 355 1.77 -26.69 -12.99
N VAL A 356 1.45 -25.92 -14.03
CA VAL A 356 0.70 -26.38 -15.20
C VAL A 356 1.41 -27.55 -15.91
N ASP A 357 2.72 -27.41 -16.16
CA ASP A 357 3.51 -28.44 -16.84
C ASP A 357 3.64 -29.73 -16.03
N GLN A 358 3.49 -29.63 -14.70
CA GLN A 358 3.40 -30.79 -13.79
C GLN A 358 2.00 -31.41 -13.72
N GLY A 359 1.01 -30.85 -14.41
CA GLY A 359 -0.37 -31.32 -14.40
C GLY A 359 -1.11 -31.06 -13.07
N LEU A 360 -0.65 -30.09 -12.28
CA LEU A 360 -1.30 -29.73 -11.02
C LEU A 360 -2.53 -28.84 -11.26
N THR A 361 -3.54 -29.01 -10.41
CA THR A 361 -4.75 -28.18 -10.37
C THR A 361 -4.97 -27.64 -8.97
N PHE A 362 -5.73 -26.54 -8.87
CA PHE A 362 -6.08 -25.90 -7.61
C PHE A 362 -7.55 -25.48 -7.67
N ASP A 363 -8.28 -25.68 -6.56
CA ASP A 363 -9.68 -25.30 -6.47
C ASP A 363 -9.81 -23.76 -6.40
N THR A 364 -8.90 -23.11 -5.71
CA THR A 364 -8.89 -21.64 -5.58
C THR A 364 -7.50 -21.06 -5.86
N VAL A 365 -7.46 -20.00 -6.67
CA VAL A 365 -6.27 -19.15 -6.85
C VAL A 365 -6.54 -17.80 -6.18
N LEU A 366 -5.73 -17.46 -5.18
CA LEU A 366 -5.65 -16.13 -4.57
C LEU A 366 -4.43 -15.42 -5.14
N LEU A 367 -4.56 -14.14 -5.50
CA LEU A 367 -3.41 -13.36 -5.98
C LEU A 367 -3.47 -11.92 -5.48
N ASP A 368 -2.30 -11.39 -5.05
CA ASP A 368 -2.08 -10.00 -4.61
C ASP A 368 -0.88 -9.40 -5.38
N PRO A 369 -1.02 -9.14 -6.68
CA PRO A 369 0.09 -8.72 -7.52
C PRO A 369 0.50 -7.27 -7.26
N PRO A 370 1.73 -6.87 -7.67
CA PRO A 370 2.14 -5.47 -7.67
C PRO A 370 1.26 -4.63 -8.61
N ARG A 371 1.45 -3.30 -8.61
CA ARG A 371 0.68 -2.34 -9.43
C ARG A 371 0.63 -2.68 -10.92
N ALA A 372 1.57 -3.43 -11.45
CA ALA A 372 1.56 -3.89 -12.83
C ALA A 372 0.44 -4.89 -13.15
N GLY A 373 -0.16 -5.48 -12.11
CA GLY A 373 -1.15 -6.56 -12.23
C GLY A 373 -0.49 -7.91 -12.51
N ALA A 374 -1.32 -8.90 -12.83
CA ALA A 374 -0.92 -10.29 -13.10
C ALA A 374 -1.13 -10.71 -14.57
N GLY A 375 -1.27 -9.76 -15.50
CA GLY A 375 -1.65 -10.03 -16.89
C GLY A 375 -0.83 -11.12 -17.57
N ASP A 376 0.47 -11.17 -17.31
CA ASP A 376 1.38 -12.18 -17.91
C ASP A 376 1.16 -13.60 -17.33
N ALA A 377 0.66 -13.70 -16.10
CA ALA A 377 0.36 -14.98 -15.45
C ALA A 377 -1.05 -15.49 -15.77
N VAL A 378 -1.97 -14.62 -16.21
CA VAL A 378 -3.38 -14.97 -16.47
C VAL A 378 -3.53 -16.18 -17.41
N PRO A 379 -2.81 -16.30 -18.55
CA PRO A 379 -2.98 -17.47 -19.43
C PRO A 379 -2.66 -18.80 -18.74
N ASP A 380 -1.64 -18.85 -17.91
CA ASP A 380 -1.24 -20.06 -17.18
C ASP A 380 -2.13 -20.31 -15.95
N ILE A 381 -2.63 -19.24 -15.28
CA ILE A 381 -3.67 -19.38 -14.23
C ILE A 381 -4.93 -20.06 -14.79
N VAL A 382 -5.38 -19.65 -15.97
CA VAL A 382 -6.54 -20.27 -16.64
C VAL A 382 -6.30 -21.77 -16.94
N ARG A 383 -5.08 -22.16 -17.28
CA ARG A 383 -4.71 -23.56 -17.55
C ARG A 383 -4.73 -24.43 -16.28
N LEU A 384 -4.59 -23.84 -15.09
CA LEU A 384 -4.77 -24.56 -13.82
C LEU A 384 -6.25 -24.90 -13.55
N GLN A 385 -7.18 -24.29 -14.27
CA GLN A 385 -8.64 -24.50 -14.19
C GLN A 385 -9.20 -24.33 -12.76
N PRO A 386 -8.88 -23.24 -12.02
CA PRO A 386 -9.46 -23.06 -10.69
C PRO A 386 -10.96 -22.84 -10.77
N ASP A 387 -11.70 -23.35 -9.78
CA ASP A 387 -13.14 -23.07 -9.62
C ASP A 387 -13.39 -21.61 -9.23
N LYS A 388 -12.44 -21.00 -8.52
CA LYS A 388 -12.51 -19.62 -8.02
C LYS A 388 -11.18 -18.90 -8.18
N ILE A 389 -11.26 -17.62 -8.54
CA ILE A 389 -10.10 -16.70 -8.51
C ILE A 389 -10.45 -15.56 -7.59
N ILE A 390 -9.63 -15.33 -6.56
CA ILE A 390 -9.74 -14.20 -5.65
C ILE A 390 -8.59 -13.25 -5.97
N TYR A 391 -8.92 -12.08 -6.52
CA TYR A 391 -7.94 -11.08 -6.95
C TYR A 391 -7.93 -9.91 -5.97
N VAL A 392 -6.84 -9.74 -5.20
CA VAL A 392 -6.54 -8.54 -4.42
C VAL A 392 -5.82 -7.54 -5.32
N SER A 393 -6.23 -6.28 -5.34
CA SER A 393 -5.63 -5.29 -6.24
C SER A 393 -5.53 -3.91 -5.62
N CYS A 394 -4.38 -3.28 -5.80
CA CYS A 394 -4.12 -1.88 -5.43
C CYS A 394 -4.25 -0.89 -6.62
N ASP A 395 -4.57 -1.38 -7.82
CA ASP A 395 -4.75 -0.54 -9.02
C ASP A 395 -5.98 -0.99 -9.83
N PRO A 396 -7.05 -0.18 -9.83
CA PRO A 396 -8.28 -0.51 -10.57
C PRO A 396 -8.08 -0.71 -12.07
N SER A 397 -7.08 -0.05 -12.68
CA SER A 397 -6.87 -0.11 -14.14
C SER A 397 -6.26 -1.44 -14.56
N THR A 398 -5.28 -1.94 -13.82
CA THR A 398 -4.68 -3.25 -14.08
C THR A 398 -5.63 -4.38 -13.69
N LEU A 399 -6.38 -4.23 -12.61
CA LEU A 399 -7.46 -5.16 -12.26
C LEU A 399 -8.49 -5.29 -13.40
N ALA A 400 -8.98 -4.16 -13.93
CA ALA A 400 -9.95 -4.16 -15.02
C ALA A 400 -9.41 -4.84 -16.29
N ARG A 401 -8.12 -4.60 -16.63
CA ARG A 401 -7.42 -5.29 -17.73
C ARG A 401 -7.40 -6.80 -17.51
N ASP A 402 -6.98 -7.23 -16.32
CA ASP A 402 -6.79 -8.65 -16.01
C ASP A 402 -8.14 -9.39 -15.89
N CYS A 403 -9.16 -8.76 -15.30
CA CYS A 403 -10.53 -9.27 -15.34
C CYS A 403 -11.05 -9.40 -16.78
N GLY A 404 -10.71 -8.46 -17.67
CA GLY A 404 -11.03 -8.55 -19.09
C GLY A 404 -10.37 -9.76 -19.76
N LEU A 405 -9.10 -10.06 -19.45
CA LEU A 405 -8.40 -11.24 -19.96
C LEU A 405 -9.02 -12.54 -19.41
N LEU A 406 -9.32 -12.60 -18.12
CA LEU A 406 -9.98 -13.76 -17.50
C LEU A 406 -11.37 -14.01 -18.09
N SER A 407 -12.11 -12.95 -18.44
CA SER A 407 -13.44 -13.08 -19.02
C SER A 407 -13.43 -13.73 -20.41
N LEU A 408 -12.37 -13.56 -21.19
CA LEU A 408 -12.17 -14.24 -22.47
C LEU A 408 -12.00 -15.75 -22.33
N SER A 409 -11.66 -16.21 -21.11
CA SER A 409 -11.45 -17.62 -20.78
C SER A 409 -12.60 -18.22 -19.97
N GLY A 410 -13.74 -17.52 -19.87
CA GLY A 410 -14.96 -18.03 -19.24
C GLY A 410 -15.15 -17.64 -17.78
N TYR A 411 -14.19 -16.98 -17.12
CA TYR A 411 -14.37 -16.43 -15.78
C TYR A 411 -15.18 -15.14 -15.83
N SER A 412 -16.02 -14.92 -14.84
CA SER A 412 -16.80 -13.69 -14.73
C SER A 412 -16.73 -13.13 -13.32
N VAL A 413 -16.63 -11.81 -13.21
CA VAL A 413 -16.67 -11.15 -11.91
C VAL A 413 -18.03 -11.40 -11.24
N VAL A 414 -17.98 -12.05 -10.09
CA VAL A 414 -19.13 -12.30 -9.21
C VAL A 414 -19.36 -11.07 -8.33
N THR A 415 -18.32 -10.55 -7.73
CA THR A 415 -18.36 -9.32 -6.93
C THR A 415 -16.98 -8.72 -6.80
N SER A 416 -16.91 -7.38 -6.58
CA SER A 416 -15.68 -6.67 -6.25
C SER A 416 -15.93 -5.76 -5.04
N VAL A 417 -15.22 -5.97 -3.95
CA VAL A 417 -15.37 -5.24 -2.69
C VAL A 417 -14.18 -4.30 -2.51
N PRO A 418 -14.37 -2.97 -2.63
CA PRO A 418 -13.29 -2.02 -2.35
C PRO A 418 -13.01 -1.92 -0.86
N ILE A 419 -11.74 -1.73 -0.51
CA ILE A 419 -11.26 -1.60 0.87
C ILE A 419 -10.46 -0.30 0.99
N ASP A 420 -10.78 0.53 1.99
CA ASP A 420 -10.03 1.75 2.23
C ASP A 420 -8.76 1.50 3.04
N MET A 421 -7.76 0.90 2.41
CA MET A 421 -6.43 0.65 2.98
C MET A 421 -5.67 1.96 3.26
N PHE A 422 -5.96 3.03 2.50
CA PHE A 422 -5.23 4.28 2.51
C PHE A 422 -6.18 5.48 2.65
N PRO A 423 -6.81 5.72 3.81
CA PRO A 423 -7.55 6.94 4.08
C PRO A 423 -6.76 8.19 3.75
N GLN A 424 -7.44 9.28 3.36
CA GLN A 424 -6.85 10.57 2.98
C GLN A 424 -6.07 10.55 1.64
N THR A 425 -6.12 9.44 0.91
CA THR A 425 -5.48 9.30 -0.41
C THR A 425 -6.46 8.76 -1.44
N PHE A 426 -6.11 8.88 -2.72
CA PHE A 426 -6.90 8.33 -3.83
C PHE A 426 -6.70 6.82 -4.05
N HIS A 427 -5.79 6.19 -3.35
CA HIS A 427 -5.52 4.75 -3.52
C HIS A 427 -6.74 3.92 -3.17
N ILE A 428 -6.99 2.92 -3.99
CA ILE A 428 -8.12 2.00 -3.86
C ILE A 428 -7.54 0.59 -3.83
N GLU A 429 -7.80 -0.12 -2.75
CA GLU A 429 -7.62 -1.57 -2.68
C GLU A 429 -8.96 -2.24 -2.94
N SER A 430 -8.94 -3.45 -3.47
CA SER A 430 -10.17 -4.21 -3.68
C SER A 430 -9.91 -5.71 -3.63
N VAL A 431 -10.90 -6.48 -3.22
CA VAL A 431 -10.94 -7.93 -3.34
C VAL A 431 -12.04 -8.29 -4.32
N THR A 432 -11.68 -8.96 -5.40
CA THR A 432 -12.58 -9.34 -6.49
C THR A 432 -12.65 -10.85 -6.60
N LEU A 433 -13.87 -11.40 -6.60
CA LEU A 433 -14.14 -12.82 -6.85
C LEU A 433 -14.57 -13.02 -8.30
N LEU A 434 -13.92 -13.98 -8.97
CA LEU A 434 -14.29 -14.47 -10.30
C LEU A 434 -14.52 -15.98 -10.25
#